data_093e96a314f74d9fb843d949dd392316
#
_entry.id   093e96a314f74d9fb843d949dd392316
#
_cell.length_a   1.000
_cell.length_b   1.000
_cell.length_c   1.000
_cell.angle_alpha   90.00
_cell.angle_beta   90.00
_cell.angle_gamma   90.00
#
_symmetry.space_group_name_H-M   'P 1'
#
loop_
_entity.id
_entity.type
_entity.pdbx_description
1 polymer ?
#
loop_
_entity_poly.entity_id
_entity_poly.type
_entity_poly.pdbx_seq_one_letter_code
_entity_poly.pdbx_strand_id
1 'polypeptide(L)'
;FDNQPYMYWLQQGDRVKDFNGGNTIVEPIIHGKNTTVATYAGYDTLAVTAQTGLTAASVDVKQAFATIAIDGFSQMQNAGPQEVIDLLEAKMMQTQESITDFFDEMLINSDGTGNSGKDWLGLLALIGDGTVGPTTVGGID
;
A
#
# COMPACT_ATOMS: atom_id res chain seq x y z
N PHE A 1 -6.14 -18.36 -11.53
CA PHE A 1 -5.90 -17.61 -10.28
C PHE A 1 -4.44 -17.61 -9.83
N ASP A 2 -3.51 -18.00 -10.63
CA ASP A 2 -2.12 -18.27 -10.20
C ASP A 2 -1.12 -17.21 -10.71
N ASN A 3 -1.58 -15.97 -10.95
CA ASN A 3 -0.74 -14.93 -11.53
C ASN A 3 -0.80 -13.64 -10.68
N GLN A 4 -0.05 -13.62 -9.58
CA GLN A 4 0.10 -12.48 -8.68
C GLN A 4 1.55 -11.99 -8.68
N PRO A 5 2.06 -11.53 -9.83
CA PRO A 5 3.48 -11.22 -9.99
C PRO A 5 3.92 -10.03 -9.13
N TYR A 6 3.00 -9.10 -8.83
CA TYR A 6 3.34 -7.89 -8.10
C TYR A 6 3.52 -8.15 -6.60
N MET A 7 2.60 -8.90 -5.97
CA MET A 7 2.75 -9.31 -4.57
C MET A 7 4.00 -10.17 -4.36
N TYR A 8 4.24 -11.12 -5.27
CA TYR A 8 5.43 -11.94 -5.22
C TYR A 8 6.72 -11.10 -5.36
N TRP A 9 6.73 -10.12 -6.26
CA TRP A 9 7.86 -9.20 -6.45
C TRP A 9 8.10 -8.32 -5.22
N LEU A 10 7.05 -7.85 -4.54
CA LEU A 10 7.17 -7.07 -3.30
C LEU A 10 7.76 -7.89 -2.17
N GLN A 11 7.34 -9.14 -2.01
CA GLN A 11 7.82 -10.04 -0.96
C GLN A 11 9.28 -10.47 -1.18
N GLN A 12 9.72 -10.51 -2.43
CA GLN A 12 11.13 -10.76 -2.75
C GLN A 12 11.95 -9.46 -2.64
N GLY A 13 12.96 -9.45 -1.82
CA GLY A 13 13.98 -8.41 -1.85
C GLY A 13 13.80 -7.26 -0.88
N ASP A 14 13.28 -7.51 0.32
CA ASP A 14 13.26 -6.52 1.43
C ASP A 14 12.56 -5.19 1.08
N ARG A 15 11.54 -5.26 0.21
CA ARG A 15 10.74 -4.10 -0.21
C ARG A 15 9.58 -3.80 0.72
N VAL A 16 9.27 -4.73 1.61
CA VAL A 16 8.23 -4.60 2.63
C VAL A 16 8.91 -4.29 3.96
N LYS A 17 8.53 -3.19 4.58
CA LYS A 17 9.03 -2.80 5.91
C LYS A 17 7.98 -3.12 6.97
N ASP A 18 8.40 -3.67 8.07
CA ASP A 18 7.54 -3.89 9.23
C ASP A 18 7.19 -2.56 9.90
N PHE A 19 5.92 -2.40 10.22
CA PHE A 19 5.39 -1.23 10.89
C PHE A 19 5.15 -1.52 12.38
N ASN A 20 5.86 -0.80 13.24
CA ASN A 20 5.88 -1.05 14.70
C ASN A 20 4.76 -0.31 15.47
N GLY A 21 3.71 0.09 14.80
CA GLY A 21 2.55 0.74 15.42
C GLY A 21 2.46 2.24 15.15
N GLY A 22 1.29 2.79 15.39
CA GLY A 22 0.91 4.16 15.07
C GLY A 22 -0.29 4.19 14.13
N ASN A 23 -0.81 5.38 13.87
CA ASN A 23 -1.95 5.57 12.97
C ASN A 23 -1.51 6.01 11.56
N THR A 24 -0.33 6.60 11.47
CA THR A 24 0.20 7.22 10.26
C THR A 24 1.66 6.85 10.11
N ILE A 25 2.04 6.49 8.90
CA ILE A 25 3.44 6.26 8.51
C ILE A 25 3.98 7.58 7.98
N VAL A 26 5.10 8.04 8.51
CA VAL A 26 5.76 9.28 8.09
C VAL A 26 7.12 8.95 7.52
N GLU A 27 7.33 9.29 6.24
CA GLU A 27 8.60 9.08 5.55
C GLU A 27 9.20 10.44 5.15
N PRO A 28 10.42 10.78 5.60
CA PRO A 28 11.06 12.04 5.22
C PRO A 28 11.51 12.00 3.75
N ILE A 29 11.20 13.07 3.02
CA ILE A 29 11.56 13.22 1.61
C ILE A 29 12.42 14.46 1.42
N ILE A 30 13.51 14.32 0.67
CA ILE A 30 14.36 15.42 0.23
C ILE A 30 13.87 15.86 -1.15
N HIS A 31 13.28 17.06 -1.25
CA HIS A 31 12.74 17.59 -2.51
C HIS A 31 13.54 18.74 -3.10
N GLY A 32 14.40 19.37 -2.30
CA GLY A 32 15.16 20.53 -2.72
C GLY A 32 16.68 20.36 -2.58
N LYS A 33 17.43 20.97 -3.49
CA LYS A 33 18.88 21.08 -3.37
C LYS A 33 19.26 22.22 -2.46
N ASN A 34 20.36 22.09 -1.74
CA ASN A 34 20.95 23.21 -1.02
C ASN A 34 21.54 24.23 -2.01
N THR A 35 21.00 25.43 -2.05
CA THR A 35 21.43 26.51 -2.95
C THR A 35 22.64 27.31 -2.44
N THR A 36 23.10 27.04 -1.21
CA THR A 36 24.29 27.70 -0.66
C THR A 36 25.60 27.04 -1.05
N VAL A 37 25.55 25.95 -1.81
CA VAL A 37 26.75 25.25 -2.31
C VAL A 37 27.39 26.08 -3.41
N ALA A 38 28.56 26.63 -3.13
CA ALA A 38 29.33 27.44 -4.08
C ALA A 38 30.84 27.26 -3.84
N THR A 39 31.62 27.60 -4.84
CA THR A 39 33.08 27.74 -4.71
C THR A 39 33.41 29.13 -4.15
N TYR A 40 34.44 29.24 -3.36
CA TYR A 40 34.85 30.51 -2.78
C TYR A 40 36.37 30.71 -2.92
N ALA A 41 36.82 31.94 -2.84
CA ALA A 41 38.24 32.32 -2.85
C ALA A 41 38.53 33.29 -1.70
N GLY A 42 39.45 32.92 -0.83
CA GLY A 42 40.03 33.76 0.24
C GLY A 42 39.03 34.49 1.12
N TYR A 43 38.76 35.74 0.88
CA TYR A 43 37.92 36.62 1.72
C TYR A 43 36.46 36.75 1.24
N ASP A 44 35.97 35.84 0.42
CA ASP A 44 34.60 35.88 -0.06
C ASP A 44 33.60 35.71 1.09
N THR A 45 32.46 36.40 0.99
CA THR A 45 31.36 36.24 1.93
C THR A 45 30.58 34.97 1.60
N LEU A 46 30.53 34.02 2.54
CA LEU A 46 29.76 32.79 2.39
C LEU A 46 28.27 33.02 2.64
N ALA A 47 27.43 32.50 1.77
CA ALA A 47 25.98 32.54 1.95
C ALA A 47 25.55 31.58 3.07
N VAL A 48 24.98 32.15 4.15
CA VAL A 48 24.44 31.42 5.30
C VAL A 48 22.94 31.61 5.33
N THR A 49 22.23 30.95 4.45
CA THR A 49 20.76 31.02 4.35
C THR A 49 20.14 29.70 4.73
N ALA A 50 19.08 29.75 5.56
CA ALA A 50 18.34 28.55 5.90
C ALA A 50 17.72 27.91 4.65
N GLN A 51 17.82 26.60 4.53
CA GLN A 51 17.33 25.84 3.39
C GLN A 51 16.14 24.97 3.80
N THR A 52 15.08 24.98 2.99
CA THR A 52 13.88 24.18 3.19
C THR A 52 13.79 23.10 2.11
N GLY A 53 14.71 22.16 2.13
CA GLY A 53 14.73 21.07 1.14
C GLY A 53 14.21 19.74 1.66
N LEU A 54 13.69 19.70 2.89
CA LEU A 54 13.16 18.51 3.55
C LEU A 54 11.66 18.67 3.78
N THR A 55 10.90 17.66 3.42
CA THR A 55 9.49 17.51 3.76
C THR A 55 9.23 16.08 4.25
N ALA A 56 8.02 15.79 4.68
CA ALA A 56 7.63 14.47 5.12
C ALA A 56 6.32 14.06 4.43
N ALA A 57 6.33 12.92 3.78
CA ALA A 57 5.11 12.27 3.32
C ALA A 57 4.45 11.53 4.47
N SER A 58 3.15 11.67 4.63
CA SER A 58 2.36 10.97 5.62
C SER A 58 1.31 10.10 4.95
N VAL A 59 1.24 8.83 5.32
CA VAL A 59 0.27 7.86 4.79
C VAL A 59 -0.43 7.18 5.95
N ASP A 60 -1.76 7.19 5.93
CA ASP A 60 -2.56 6.55 6.97
C ASP A 60 -2.58 5.04 6.79
N VAL A 61 -2.54 4.33 7.92
CA VAL A 61 -2.67 2.88 7.95
C VAL A 61 -4.12 2.48 7.63
N LYS A 62 -4.29 1.57 6.69
CA LYS A 62 -5.57 1.03 6.26
C LYS A 62 -5.67 -0.45 6.61
N GLN A 63 -6.88 -0.97 6.64
CA GLN A 63 -7.16 -2.37 7.00
C GLN A 63 -8.03 -3.01 5.94
N ALA A 64 -7.77 -4.29 5.66
CA ALA A 64 -8.62 -5.13 4.84
C ALA A 64 -9.10 -6.34 5.64
N PHE A 65 -10.25 -6.88 5.27
CA PHE A 65 -10.79 -8.09 5.89
C PHE A 65 -11.44 -8.98 4.83
N ALA A 66 -11.47 -10.27 5.11
CA ALA A 66 -12.27 -11.23 4.38
C ALA A 66 -13.08 -12.08 5.36
N THR A 67 -14.31 -12.40 5.01
CA THR A 67 -15.20 -13.20 5.85
C THR A 67 -15.52 -14.53 5.17
N ILE A 68 -15.53 -15.60 5.96
CA ILE A 68 -15.99 -16.92 5.55
C ILE A 68 -17.31 -17.18 6.23
N ALA A 69 -18.35 -17.42 5.43
CA ALA A 69 -19.65 -17.83 5.94
C ALA A 69 -20.04 -19.18 5.36
N ILE A 70 -20.46 -20.10 6.22
CA ILE A 70 -20.99 -21.40 5.85
C ILE A 70 -22.38 -21.49 6.45
N ASP A 71 -23.35 -21.72 5.60
CA ASP A 71 -24.73 -21.96 5.99
C ASP A 71 -24.86 -23.36 6.61
N GLY A 72 -25.61 -23.46 7.71
CA GLY A 72 -25.80 -24.71 8.45
C GLY A 72 -26.49 -25.80 7.65
N PHE A 73 -27.34 -25.45 6.68
CA PHE A 73 -27.99 -26.40 5.81
C PHE A 73 -27.00 -27.04 4.81
N SER A 74 -26.15 -26.21 4.21
CA SER A 74 -25.06 -26.68 3.33
C SER A 74 -24.08 -27.58 4.08
N GLN A 75 -23.78 -27.26 5.34
CA GLN A 75 -22.94 -28.11 6.19
C GLN A 75 -23.61 -29.46 6.48
N MET A 76 -24.92 -29.47 6.74
CA MET A 76 -25.66 -30.70 6.96
C MET A 76 -25.76 -31.58 5.71
N GLN A 77 -25.91 -30.98 4.53
CA GLN A 77 -25.95 -31.72 3.26
C GLN A 77 -24.59 -32.33 2.88
N ASN A 78 -23.53 -31.70 3.29
CA ASN A 78 -22.16 -32.14 2.99
C ASN A 78 -21.51 -32.93 4.17
N ALA A 79 -22.31 -33.41 5.11
CA ALA A 79 -21.84 -34.18 6.26
C ALA A 79 -22.10 -35.67 6.11
N GLY A 80 -21.17 -36.50 6.57
CA GLY A 80 -21.32 -37.96 6.69
C GLY A 80 -20.51 -38.76 5.69
N PRO A 81 -20.80 -40.07 5.53
CA PRO A 81 -19.99 -40.97 4.69
C PRO A 81 -19.99 -40.64 3.19
N GLN A 82 -20.82 -39.70 2.77
CA GLN A 82 -20.93 -39.24 1.39
C GLN A 82 -20.35 -37.82 1.22
N GLU A 83 -19.60 -37.34 2.19
CA GLU A 83 -18.86 -36.09 2.06
C GLU A 83 -17.86 -36.19 0.90
N VAL A 84 -18.03 -35.32 -0.09
CA VAL A 84 -17.19 -35.31 -1.31
C VAL A 84 -16.13 -34.23 -1.24
N ILE A 85 -16.40 -33.17 -0.49
CA ILE A 85 -15.54 -32.00 -0.40
C ILE A 85 -15.53 -31.50 1.05
N ASP A 86 -14.35 -31.24 1.61
CA ASP A 86 -14.24 -30.45 2.82
C ASP A 86 -14.64 -29.00 2.49
N LEU A 87 -15.89 -28.68 2.79
CA LEU A 87 -16.48 -27.38 2.46
C LEU A 87 -15.75 -26.23 3.16
N LEU A 88 -15.26 -26.46 4.37
CA LEU A 88 -14.51 -25.45 5.12
C LEU A 88 -13.16 -25.19 4.45
N GLU A 89 -12.40 -26.24 4.12
CA GLU A 89 -11.12 -26.12 3.46
C GLU A 89 -11.24 -25.42 2.11
N ALA A 90 -12.21 -25.82 1.29
CA ALA A 90 -12.48 -25.19 0.00
C ALA A 90 -12.82 -23.70 0.13
N LYS A 91 -13.63 -23.32 1.12
CA LYS A 91 -13.95 -21.91 1.42
C LYS A 91 -12.75 -21.13 1.92
N MET A 92 -11.88 -21.74 2.72
CA MET A 92 -10.65 -21.11 3.18
C MET A 92 -9.69 -20.86 2.03
N MET A 93 -9.47 -21.82 1.15
CA MET A 93 -8.65 -21.65 -0.05
C MET A 93 -9.21 -20.55 -0.96
N GLN A 94 -10.50 -20.56 -1.24
CA GLN A 94 -11.16 -19.52 -2.04
C GLN A 94 -10.95 -18.12 -1.43
N THR A 95 -11.09 -18.01 -0.12
CA THR A 95 -10.93 -16.73 0.57
C THR A 95 -9.48 -16.25 0.54
N GLN A 96 -8.52 -17.16 0.71
CA GLN A 96 -7.10 -16.84 0.63
C GLN A 96 -6.71 -16.35 -0.78
N GLU A 97 -7.16 -17.02 -1.81
CA GLU A 97 -6.94 -16.57 -3.20
C GLU A 97 -7.58 -15.20 -3.45
N SER A 98 -8.83 -15.03 -3.04
CA SER A 98 -9.56 -13.77 -3.22
C SER A 98 -8.92 -12.59 -2.51
N ILE A 99 -8.39 -12.78 -1.30
CA ILE A 99 -7.72 -11.69 -0.57
C ILE A 99 -6.38 -11.33 -1.21
N THR A 100 -5.69 -12.31 -1.78
CA THR A 100 -4.42 -12.07 -2.48
C THR A 100 -4.65 -11.33 -3.81
N ASP A 101 -5.66 -11.71 -4.58
CA ASP A 101 -6.08 -11.01 -5.79
C ASP A 101 -6.50 -9.56 -5.48
N PHE A 102 -7.27 -9.38 -4.40
CA PHE A 102 -7.67 -8.06 -3.93
C PHE A 102 -6.47 -7.17 -3.59
N PHE A 103 -5.47 -7.71 -2.90
CA PHE A 103 -4.25 -6.95 -2.60
C PHE A 103 -3.48 -6.58 -3.87
N ASP A 104 -3.35 -7.50 -4.81
CA ASP A 104 -2.62 -7.25 -6.08
C ASP A 104 -3.31 -6.14 -6.90
N GLU A 105 -4.62 -6.20 -7.03
CA GLU A 105 -5.41 -5.18 -7.71
C GLU A 105 -5.32 -3.82 -7.03
N MET A 106 -5.51 -3.78 -5.70
CA MET A 106 -5.51 -2.54 -4.93
C MET A 106 -4.13 -1.88 -4.88
N LEU A 107 -3.05 -2.65 -4.79
CA LEU A 107 -1.69 -2.10 -4.79
C LEU A 107 -1.32 -1.45 -6.13
N ILE A 108 -1.95 -1.85 -7.23
CA ILE A 108 -1.70 -1.26 -8.54
C ILE A 108 -2.69 -0.14 -8.83
N ASN A 109 -3.99 -0.40 -8.73
CA ASN A 109 -5.04 0.43 -9.32
C ASN A 109 -5.74 1.38 -8.35
N SER A 110 -5.59 1.21 -7.03
CA SER A 110 -6.34 2.04 -6.09
C SER A 110 -5.88 3.49 -6.10
N ASP A 111 -6.83 4.39 -6.09
CA ASP A 111 -6.62 5.85 -6.03
C ASP A 111 -6.75 6.43 -4.62
N GLY A 112 -7.02 5.59 -3.61
CA GLY A 112 -7.21 5.99 -2.22
C GLY A 112 -8.56 6.66 -1.94
N THR A 113 -9.41 6.90 -2.94
CA THR A 113 -10.73 7.55 -2.76
C THR A 113 -11.86 6.55 -2.64
N GLY A 114 -11.68 5.33 -3.11
CA GLY A 114 -12.66 4.26 -3.08
C GLY A 114 -13.12 3.92 -1.66
N ASN A 115 -14.29 3.27 -1.56
CA ASN A 115 -14.92 2.86 -0.31
C ASN A 115 -15.00 4.00 0.73
N SER A 116 -15.33 5.21 0.27
CA SER A 116 -15.39 6.43 1.12
C SER A 116 -14.04 6.80 1.74
N GLY A 117 -12.94 6.67 0.99
CA GLY A 117 -11.58 7.02 1.43
C GLY A 117 -10.92 5.97 2.34
N LYS A 118 -11.45 4.75 2.38
CA LYS A 118 -10.88 3.66 3.17
C LYS A 118 -9.85 2.83 2.42
N ASP A 119 -9.82 2.96 1.08
CA ASP A 119 -8.83 2.28 0.26
C ASP A 119 -7.45 2.92 0.44
N TRP A 120 -6.40 2.14 0.22
CA TRP A 120 -5.03 2.67 0.23
C TRP A 120 -4.62 3.20 -1.13
N LEU A 121 -3.52 3.92 -1.17
CA LEU A 121 -2.95 4.45 -2.41
C LEU A 121 -2.19 3.34 -3.16
N GLY A 122 -2.61 3.09 -4.39
CA GLY A 122 -1.93 2.18 -5.31
C GLY A 122 -0.81 2.86 -6.10
N LEU A 123 -0.07 2.06 -6.84
CA LEU A 123 1.08 2.50 -7.61
C LEU A 123 0.71 3.53 -8.69
N LEU A 124 -0.44 3.35 -9.36
CA LEU A 124 -0.90 4.29 -10.39
C LEU A 124 -1.20 5.68 -9.83
N ALA A 125 -1.73 5.77 -8.60
CA ALA A 125 -1.97 7.05 -7.94
C ALA A 125 -0.66 7.73 -7.50
N LEU A 126 0.37 6.96 -7.16
CA LEU A 126 1.67 7.48 -6.76
C LEU A 126 2.50 7.98 -7.94
N ILE A 127 2.36 7.36 -9.12
CA ILE A 127 3.13 7.66 -10.35
C ILE A 127 2.31 8.51 -11.34
N GLY A 128 1.02 8.66 -11.08
CA GLY A 128 0.06 9.29 -11.99
C GLY A 128 0.46 10.71 -12.42
N ASP A 129 -0.06 11.10 -13.57
CA ASP A 129 0.15 12.40 -14.21
C ASP A 129 -0.77 13.52 -13.66
N GLY A 130 -1.38 13.29 -12.50
CA GLY A 130 -2.36 14.17 -11.88
C GLY A 130 -3.80 14.03 -12.40
N THR A 131 -4.05 13.10 -13.33
CA THR A 131 -5.40 12.81 -13.84
C THR A 131 -6.08 11.66 -13.11
N VAL A 132 -5.29 10.78 -12.49
CA VAL A 132 -5.77 9.61 -11.74
C VAL A 132 -5.25 9.69 -10.31
N GLY A 133 -6.17 9.67 -9.35
CA GLY A 133 -5.86 9.70 -7.93
C GLY A 133 -5.90 11.10 -7.30
N PRO A 134 -5.56 11.22 -6.02
CA PRO A 134 -5.55 12.49 -5.32
C PRO A 134 -4.46 13.42 -5.87
N THR A 135 -4.75 14.71 -5.94
CA THR A 135 -3.78 15.75 -6.35
C THR A 135 -2.61 15.87 -5.37
N THR A 136 -2.81 15.40 -4.15
CA THR A 136 -1.83 15.46 -3.06
C THR A 136 -1.55 14.05 -2.56
N VAL A 137 -0.33 13.59 -2.65
CA VAL A 137 0.11 12.28 -2.17
C VAL A 137 0.96 12.43 -0.93
N GLY A 138 0.55 11.77 0.17
CA GLY A 138 1.28 11.85 1.44
C GLY A 138 1.36 13.27 2.03
N GLY A 139 0.43 14.18 1.67
CA GLY A 139 0.42 15.58 2.10
C GLY A 139 1.37 16.48 1.30
N ILE A 140 1.85 16.03 0.14
CA ILE A 140 2.75 16.78 -0.75
C ILE A 140 2.02 17.07 -2.05
N ASP A 141 2.01 18.34 -2.49
CA ASP A 141 1.48 18.79 -3.79
C ASP A 141 2.50 18.61 -4.90
#